data_21e279a97b89a0163a9942c6d062a681
#
_entry.id   21e279a97b89a0163a9942c6d062a681
#
_cell.length_a   1.000
_cell.length_b   1.000
_cell.length_c   1.000
_cell.angle_alpha   90.00
_cell.angle_beta   90.00
_cell.angle_gamma   90.00
#
_symmetry.space_group_name_H-M   'P 1'
#
loop_
_entity.id
_entity.type
_entity.pdbx_description
1 polymer ?
#
loop_
_entity_poly.entity_id
_entity_poly.type
_entity_poly.pdbx_seq_one_letter_code
_entity_poly.pdbx_strand_id
1 'polypeptide(L)'
;RNLPLILKGDNDVIFDRELLSVCKKETYETEKYIAERIKEGLQIHTKWECDCSKFQELDGFKLTENQCKTSQYMCENNIVLLVGYGGSGKSSSTQAFVNLLNAYNKRHLLLAPTGRAAKVLSGFTNENAMTIHRGLMYMPPADWGFNEENKLPYDVVIVDEFSMVDIFLFRKLLEAKNNEKTKLLLIGDDAQIPSVGAGNVLYDLLKCEDIPTITLDKVFRYGKGGLSTVATDTRTGTEYLDKTKTGMQVFGEDQSYIFMPILQDKLVGYTVKLYQTLLSKGYSVEAAFNIE
;
A
#
# COMPACT_ATOMS: atom_id res chain seq x y z
N ARG A 1 -1.71 -31.53 -19.16
CA ARG A 1 -1.36 -32.94 -19.49
C ARG A 1 0.10 -33.28 -19.17
N ASN A 2 1.03 -32.31 -19.09
CA ASN A 2 2.46 -32.56 -18.85
C ASN A 2 2.90 -32.31 -17.40
N LEU A 3 1.99 -31.85 -16.51
CA LEU A 3 2.27 -31.54 -15.12
C LEU A 3 2.94 -32.70 -14.34
N PRO A 4 2.50 -33.98 -14.47
CA PRO A 4 3.12 -35.09 -13.79
C PRO A 4 4.55 -35.40 -14.26
N LEU A 5 4.90 -35.04 -15.48
CA LEU A 5 6.25 -35.25 -16.03
C LEU A 5 7.23 -34.16 -15.56
N ILE A 6 6.76 -32.92 -15.46
CA ILE A 6 7.52 -31.80 -14.92
C ILE A 6 7.82 -32.05 -13.45
N LEU A 7 6.84 -32.53 -12.67
CA LEU A 7 6.99 -32.80 -11.24
C LEU A 7 7.93 -33.96 -10.89
N LYS A 8 8.20 -34.88 -11.82
CA LYS A 8 9.08 -36.04 -11.58
C LYS A 8 10.57 -35.76 -11.71
N GLY A 9 10.96 -34.64 -12.26
CA GLY A 9 12.36 -34.34 -12.57
C GLY A 9 12.87 -33.00 -12.05
N ASP A 10 12.03 -32.18 -11.46
CA ASP A 10 12.39 -30.81 -11.06
C ASP A 10 12.36 -30.67 -9.53
N ASN A 11 13.57 -30.60 -8.93
CA ASN A 11 13.72 -30.38 -7.48
C ASN A 11 13.33 -28.97 -7.04
N ASP A 12 13.06 -28.07 -8.00
CA ASP A 12 12.73 -26.67 -7.75
C ASP A 12 11.22 -26.40 -7.68
N VAL A 13 10.40 -27.46 -7.75
CA VAL A 13 8.94 -27.37 -7.70
C VAL A 13 8.40 -28.15 -6.51
N ILE A 14 7.53 -27.51 -5.73
CA ILE A 14 6.76 -28.10 -4.64
C ILE A 14 5.33 -28.35 -5.10
N PHE A 15 4.84 -29.53 -4.83
CA PHE A 15 3.45 -29.91 -5.03
C PHE A 15 2.78 -30.09 -3.67
N ASP A 16 1.84 -29.20 -3.36
CA ASP A 16 0.97 -29.34 -2.20
C ASP A 16 -0.23 -30.23 -2.56
N ARG A 17 -0.31 -31.39 -1.91
CA ARG A 17 -1.37 -32.38 -2.19
C ARG A 17 -2.71 -32.00 -1.57
N GLU A 18 -2.71 -31.26 -0.48
CA GLU A 18 -3.93 -30.83 0.21
C GLU A 18 -4.60 -29.68 -0.55
N LEU A 19 -3.83 -28.69 -0.96
CA LEU A 19 -4.31 -27.55 -1.73
C LEU A 19 -4.38 -27.81 -3.24
N LEU A 20 -3.91 -28.98 -3.71
CA LEU A 20 -3.79 -29.32 -5.14
C LEU A 20 -3.08 -28.22 -5.94
N SER A 21 -2.09 -27.58 -5.34
CA SER A 21 -1.36 -26.46 -5.89
C SER A 21 0.10 -26.79 -6.16
N VAL A 22 0.69 -26.05 -7.08
CA VAL A 22 2.10 -26.20 -7.49
C VAL A 22 2.76 -24.84 -7.43
N CYS A 23 3.90 -24.76 -6.77
CA CYS A 23 4.70 -23.54 -6.73
C CYS A 23 6.20 -23.83 -6.87
N LYS A 24 6.97 -22.79 -7.18
CA LYS A 24 8.43 -22.89 -7.10
C LYS A 24 8.85 -23.05 -5.64
N LYS A 25 9.87 -23.86 -5.40
CA LYS A 25 10.43 -24.07 -4.07
C LYS A 25 10.84 -22.74 -3.41
N GLU A 26 11.51 -21.86 -4.15
CA GLU A 26 11.90 -20.54 -3.68
C GLU A 26 10.70 -19.70 -3.19
N THR A 27 9.57 -19.74 -3.91
CA THR A 27 8.33 -19.06 -3.52
C THR A 27 7.80 -19.62 -2.21
N TYR A 28 7.69 -20.93 -2.09
CA TYR A 28 7.22 -21.61 -0.88
C TYR A 28 8.11 -21.30 0.34
N GLU A 29 9.42 -21.41 0.19
CA GLU A 29 10.38 -21.12 1.27
C GLU A 29 10.32 -19.64 1.67
N THR A 30 10.06 -18.75 0.73
CA THR A 30 9.90 -17.33 1.00
C THR A 30 8.61 -17.06 1.79
N GLU A 31 7.49 -17.61 1.39
CA GLU A 31 6.20 -17.48 2.11
C GLU A 31 6.30 -18.05 3.53
N LYS A 32 6.92 -19.24 3.67
CA LYS A 32 7.16 -19.85 4.97
C LYS A 32 8.02 -18.97 5.87
N TYR A 33 9.12 -18.43 5.35
CA TYR A 33 9.99 -17.51 6.09
C TYR A 33 9.21 -16.27 6.56
N ILE A 34 8.41 -15.65 5.68
CA ILE A 34 7.58 -14.49 6.02
C ILE A 34 6.62 -14.84 7.17
N ALA A 35 5.91 -15.98 7.05
CA ALA A 35 4.95 -16.40 8.07
C ALA A 35 5.62 -16.63 9.44
N GLU A 36 6.79 -17.28 9.47
CA GLU A 36 7.57 -17.50 10.69
C GLU A 36 8.02 -16.16 11.30
N ARG A 37 8.57 -15.24 10.50
CA ARG A 37 9.04 -13.93 10.99
C ARG A 37 7.91 -13.02 11.48
N ILE A 38 6.75 -13.06 10.85
CA ILE A 38 5.55 -12.33 11.31
C ILE A 38 5.07 -12.93 12.63
N LYS A 39 4.94 -14.27 12.71
CA LYS A 39 4.51 -14.96 13.93
C LYS A 39 5.43 -14.65 15.12
N GLU A 40 6.75 -14.66 14.93
CA GLU A 40 7.73 -14.25 15.94
C GLU A 40 7.50 -12.78 16.36
N GLY A 41 7.34 -11.89 15.39
CA GLY A 41 7.14 -10.46 15.66
C GLY A 41 5.85 -10.18 16.45
N LEU A 42 4.78 -10.96 16.25
CA LEU A 42 3.53 -10.83 16.99
C LEU A 42 3.64 -11.30 18.46
N GLN A 43 4.58 -12.18 18.77
CA GLN A 43 4.83 -12.64 20.14
C GLN A 43 5.64 -11.65 20.98
N ILE A 44 6.22 -10.63 20.33
CA ILE A 44 7.04 -9.62 21.00
C ILE A 44 6.17 -8.44 21.40
N HIS A 45 6.07 -8.19 22.70
CA HIS A 45 5.28 -7.11 23.27
C HIS A 45 6.17 -5.97 23.76
N THR A 46 6.67 -5.14 22.84
CA THR A 46 7.41 -3.93 23.21
C THR A 46 6.46 -2.75 23.31
N LYS A 47 6.00 -2.45 24.50
CA LYS A 47 5.14 -1.28 24.73
C LYS A 47 5.97 0.01 24.81
N TRP A 48 5.52 1.05 24.11
CA TRP A 48 6.04 2.41 24.25
C TRP A 48 5.13 3.25 25.11
N GLU A 49 5.70 3.91 26.09
CA GLU A 49 4.97 4.86 26.92
C GLU A 49 4.94 6.23 26.25
N CYS A 50 4.00 6.42 25.33
CA CYS A 50 3.78 7.65 24.61
C CYS A 50 2.36 8.17 24.88
N ASP A 51 2.23 9.46 25.13
CA ASP A 51 0.94 10.12 25.24
C ASP A 51 0.38 10.46 23.87
N CYS A 52 -0.38 9.52 23.28
CA CYS A 52 -0.99 9.68 21.98
C CYS A 52 -2.06 10.78 21.91
N SER A 53 -2.56 11.25 23.07
CA SER A 53 -3.64 12.26 23.12
C SER A 53 -3.21 13.61 22.54
N LYS A 54 -1.91 13.91 22.57
CA LYS A 54 -1.31 15.14 22.03
C LYS A 54 -1.20 15.17 20.50
N PHE A 55 -1.45 14.04 19.85
CA PHE A 55 -1.30 13.88 18.38
C PHE A 55 -2.62 13.53 17.69
N GLN A 56 -3.74 14.05 18.23
CA GLN A 56 -5.08 13.83 17.69
C GLN A 56 -5.55 14.96 16.77
N GLU A 57 -4.68 15.92 16.50
CA GLU A 57 -4.94 17.06 15.63
C GLU A 57 -3.77 17.26 14.67
N LEU A 58 -4.08 17.57 13.42
CA LEU A 58 -3.12 17.83 12.37
C LEU A 58 -3.56 19.05 11.57
N ASP A 59 -2.69 20.08 11.48
CA ASP A 59 -2.93 21.32 10.74
C ASP A 59 -4.28 22.00 11.09
N GLY A 60 -4.69 21.95 12.39
CA GLY A 60 -5.94 22.50 12.88
C GLY A 60 -7.17 21.62 12.64
N PHE A 61 -7.00 20.42 12.09
CA PHE A 61 -8.09 19.45 11.90
C PHE A 61 -7.98 18.29 12.89
N LYS A 62 -9.08 18.01 13.56
CA LYS A 62 -9.16 16.86 14.46
C LYS A 62 -9.22 15.56 13.69
N LEU A 63 -8.34 14.63 14.02
CA LEU A 63 -8.34 13.29 13.46
C LEU A 63 -9.55 12.48 13.96
N THR A 64 -10.03 11.57 13.14
CA THR A 64 -11.06 10.61 13.57
C THR A 64 -10.49 9.61 14.57
N GLU A 65 -11.38 8.95 15.32
CA GLU A 65 -10.99 7.90 16.26
C GLU A 65 -10.13 6.81 15.61
N ASN A 66 -10.54 6.32 14.42
CA ASN A 66 -9.77 5.29 13.72
C ASN A 66 -8.39 5.80 13.25
N GLN A 67 -8.28 7.06 12.84
CA GLN A 67 -6.98 7.66 12.50
C GLN A 67 -6.05 7.73 13.73
N CYS A 68 -6.58 8.08 14.90
CA CYS A 68 -5.82 8.13 16.15
C CYS A 68 -5.34 6.75 16.62
N LYS A 69 -6.07 5.66 16.30
CA LYS A 69 -5.68 4.28 16.62
C LYS A 69 -4.31 3.89 16.05
N THR A 70 -3.87 4.51 14.95
CA THR A 70 -2.54 4.21 14.36
C THR A 70 -1.43 4.41 15.40
N SER A 71 -1.38 5.56 16.04
CA SER A 71 -0.39 5.85 17.08
C SER A 71 -0.56 4.94 18.30
N GLN A 72 -1.80 4.71 18.73
CA GLN A 72 -2.10 3.85 19.91
C GLN A 72 -1.65 2.40 19.65
N TYR A 73 -2.06 1.81 18.53
CA TYR A 73 -1.72 0.43 18.19
C TYR A 73 -0.22 0.25 18.00
N MET A 74 0.47 1.22 17.38
CA MET A 74 1.92 1.18 17.23
C MET A 74 2.67 1.33 18.55
N CYS A 75 2.13 2.02 19.53
CA CYS A 75 2.73 2.04 20.87
C CYS A 75 2.63 0.67 21.56
N GLU A 76 1.57 -0.08 21.34
CA GLU A 76 1.28 -1.34 22.02
C GLU A 76 1.79 -2.58 21.28
N ASN A 77 1.84 -2.54 19.95
CA ASN A 77 2.11 -3.69 19.11
C ASN A 77 3.38 -3.53 18.28
N ASN A 78 3.97 -4.65 17.89
CA ASN A 78 5.20 -4.69 17.10
C ASN A 78 4.95 -4.64 15.59
N ILE A 79 3.79 -5.14 15.15
CA ILE A 79 3.36 -5.15 13.74
C ILE A 79 1.92 -4.66 13.70
N VAL A 80 1.65 -3.68 12.84
CA VAL A 80 0.31 -3.10 12.66
C VAL A 80 0.05 -2.90 11.17
N LEU A 81 -1.17 -3.21 10.74
CA LEU A 81 -1.67 -2.88 9.42
C LEU A 81 -2.57 -1.64 9.49
N LEU A 82 -2.34 -0.70 8.58
CA LEU A 82 -3.22 0.45 8.35
C LEU A 82 -3.76 0.36 6.92
N VAL A 83 -5.02 0.03 6.80
CA VAL A 83 -5.66 -0.11 5.49
C VAL A 83 -6.83 0.87 5.32
N GLY A 84 -7.11 1.20 4.09
CA GLY A 84 -8.23 2.07 3.76
C GLY A 84 -8.20 2.57 2.34
N TYR A 85 -9.27 3.17 1.95
CA TYR A 85 -9.49 3.69 0.59
C TYR A 85 -8.56 4.85 0.24
N GLY A 86 -8.39 5.10 -1.05
CA GLY A 86 -7.79 6.34 -1.51
C GLY A 86 -8.56 7.54 -0.94
N GLY A 87 -7.86 8.44 -0.22
CA GLY A 87 -8.50 9.59 0.44
C GLY A 87 -9.19 9.31 1.77
N SER A 88 -9.00 8.14 2.38
CA SER A 88 -9.54 7.82 3.72
C SER A 88 -8.75 8.44 4.88
N GLY A 89 -7.62 9.11 4.58
CA GLY A 89 -6.80 9.75 5.60
C GLY A 89 -5.65 8.88 6.14
N LYS A 90 -5.20 7.85 5.39
CA LYS A 90 -3.98 7.10 5.72
C LYS A 90 -2.78 8.03 5.90
N SER A 91 -2.60 8.97 4.96
CA SER A 91 -1.51 9.96 5.04
C SER A 91 -1.57 10.82 6.29
N SER A 92 -2.75 11.28 6.69
CA SER A 92 -2.93 12.07 7.92
C SER A 92 -2.63 11.25 9.19
N SER A 93 -3.06 9.97 9.22
CA SER A 93 -2.72 9.05 10.31
C SER A 93 -1.22 8.81 10.40
N THR A 94 -0.56 8.64 9.24
CA THR A 94 0.89 8.42 9.15
C THR A 94 1.65 9.66 9.62
N GLN A 95 1.26 10.86 9.18
CA GLN A 95 1.89 12.12 9.58
C GLN A 95 1.76 12.35 11.09
N ALA A 96 0.58 12.12 11.67
CA ALA A 96 0.37 12.23 13.11
C ALA A 96 1.25 11.25 13.89
N PHE A 97 1.41 10.02 13.39
CA PHE A 97 2.31 9.05 13.99
C PHE A 97 3.78 9.45 13.86
N VAL A 98 4.22 9.98 12.70
CA VAL A 98 5.58 10.52 12.53
C VAL A 98 5.84 11.70 13.48
N ASN A 99 4.87 12.59 13.68
CA ASN A 99 4.99 13.68 14.65
C ASN A 99 5.18 13.14 16.08
N LEU A 100 4.45 12.07 16.45
CA LEU A 100 4.66 11.39 17.72
C LEU A 100 6.07 10.80 17.82
N LEU A 101 6.55 10.11 16.78
CA LEU A 101 7.89 9.53 16.77
C LEU A 101 8.97 10.59 17.00
N ASN A 102 8.86 11.74 16.33
CA ASN A 102 9.78 12.87 16.51
C ASN A 102 9.74 13.43 17.92
N ALA A 103 8.56 13.62 18.51
CA ALA A 103 8.41 14.15 19.85
C ALA A 103 9.00 13.21 20.94
N TYR A 104 9.01 11.91 20.68
CA TYR A 104 9.58 10.89 21.57
C TYR A 104 10.96 10.40 21.15
N ASN A 105 11.63 11.09 20.21
CA ASN A 105 12.96 10.76 19.69
C ASN A 105 13.10 9.30 19.22
N LYS A 106 12.03 8.75 18.61
CA LYS A 106 12.05 7.41 18.02
C LYS A 106 12.61 7.47 16.60
N ARG A 107 13.68 6.74 16.36
CA ARG A 107 14.28 6.65 15.02
C ARG A 107 13.35 5.86 14.12
N HIS A 108 12.98 6.45 13.00
CA HIS A 108 12.07 5.82 12.05
C HIS A 108 12.61 5.85 10.63
N LEU A 109 12.16 4.90 9.83
CA LEU A 109 12.51 4.76 8.41
C LEU A 109 11.22 4.72 7.59
N LEU A 110 11.06 5.67 6.68
CA LEU A 110 9.92 5.79 5.79
C LEU A 110 10.25 5.16 4.43
N LEU A 111 9.49 4.15 4.05
CA LEU A 111 9.72 3.37 2.84
C LEU A 111 8.47 3.32 1.95
N ALA A 112 8.71 3.16 0.65
CA ALA A 112 7.67 2.88 -0.32
C ALA A 112 8.21 1.96 -1.43
N PRO A 113 7.37 1.22 -2.17
CA PRO A 113 7.83 0.34 -3.24
C PRO A 113 8.39 1.10 -4.45
N THR A 114 7.93 2.32 -4.71
CA THR A 114 8.31 3.13 -5.88
C THR A 114 8.85 4.51 -5.49
N GLY A 115 9.66 5.11 -6.37
CA GLY A 115 10.19 6.46 -6.15
C GLY A 115 9.11 7.53 -6.08
N ARG A 116 8.03 7.38 -6.89
CA ARG A 116 6.87 8.29 -6.84
C ARG A 116 6.16 8.22 -5.48
N ALA A 117 5.87 7.02 -5.00
CA ALA A 117 5.25 6.84 -3.68
C ALA A 117 6.14 7.38 -2.55
N ALA A 118 7.45 7.16 -2.61
CA ALA A 118 8.40 7.72 -1.65
C ALA A 118 8.40 9.25 -1.66
N LYS A 119 8.35 9.88 -2.84
CA LYS A 119 8.26 11.35 -2.96
C LYS A 119 6.97 11.89 -2.35
N VAL A 120 5.83 11.23 -2.59
CA VAL A 120 4.54 11.60 -2.00
C VAL A 120 4.58 11.45 -0.48
N LEU A 121 5.12 10.33 0.02
CA LEU A 121 5.29 10.07 1.46
C LEU A 121 6.16 11.15 2.11
N SER A 122 7.29 11.52 1.48
CA SER A 122 8.13 12.62 1.95
C SER A 122 7.38 13.95 2.00
N GLY A 123 6.54 14.23 1.00
CA GLY A 123 5.82 15.50 0.89
C GLY A 123 4.82 15.74 2.02
N PHE A 124 4.08 14.70 2.45
CA PHE A 124 3.10 14.90 3.52
C PHE A 124 3.66 14.65 4.93
N THR A 125 4.76 13.90 5.07
CA THR A 125 5.41 13.72 6.39
C THR A 125 6.43 14.80 6.71
N ASN A 126 6.87 15.57 5.73
CA ASN A 126 8.03 16.49 5.80
C ASN A 126 9.33 15.79 6.23
N GLU A 127 9.42 14.48 5.97
CA GLU A 127 10.55 13.63 6.32
C GLU A 127 11.12 12.96 5.07
N ASN A 128 12.35 12.47 5.15
CA ASN A 128 12.99 11.80 4.03
C ASN A 128 12.47 10.36 3.91
N ALA A 129 11.63 10.11 2.92
CA ALA A 129 11.22 8.77 2.54
C ALA A 129 11.97 8.28 1.31
N MET A 130 12.16 6.97 1.18
CA MET A 130 12.89 6.38 0.08
C MET A 130 12.27 5.06 -0.38
N THR A 131 12.73 4.53 -1.50
CA THR A 131 12.28 3.20 -1.93
C THR A 131 12.81 2.12 -0.98
N ILE A 132 12.08 1.00 -0.85
CA ILE A 132 12.52 -0.14 -0.02
C ILE A 132 13.94 -0.57 -0.45
N HIS A 133 14.20 -0.67 -1.75
CA HIS A 133 15.53 -1.01 -2.26
C HIS A 133 16.62 -0.04 -1.76
N ARG A 134 16.36 1.24 -1.80
CA ARG A 134 17.32 2.25 -1.31
C ARG A 134 17.47 2.20 0.20
N GLY A 135 16.36 2.02 0.93
CA GLY A 135 16.37 1.91 2.39
C GLY A 135 17.13 0.69 2.89
N LEU A 136 17.13 -0.39 2.13
CA LEU A 136 17.89 -1.60 2.40
C LEU A 136 19.30 -1.60 1.79
N MET A 137 19.72 -0.49 1.17
CA MET A 137 21.03 -0.32 0.52
C MET A 137 21.29 -1.39 -0.53
N TYR A 138 20.29 -1.62 -1.42
CA TYR A 138 20.42 -2.59 -2.49
C TYR A 138 21.49 -2.17 -3.51
N MET A 139 22.43 -3.07 -3.78
CA MET A 139 23.49 -2.94 -4.78
C MET A 139 23.36 -4.08 -5.80
N PRO A 140 23.07 -3.76 -7.07
CA PRO A 140 23.00 -4.77 -8.11
C PRO A 140 24.29 -5.60 -8.22
N PRO A 141 24.24 -6.94 -8.55
CA PRO A 141 23.03 -7.63 -8.99
C PRO A 141 22.15 -8.20 -7.87
N ALA A 142 22.64 -8.39 -6.64
CA ALA A 142 21.88 -9.08 -5.61
C ALA A 142 22.35 -8.80 -4.17
N ASP A 143 23.15 -7.77 -3.95
CA ASP A 143 23.69 -7.45 -2.62
C ASP A 143 22.77 -6.47 -1.87
N TRP A 144 22.66 -6.63 -0.55
CA TRP A 144 21.83 -5.83 0.34
C TRP A 144 22.67 -5.41 1.56
N GLY A 145 22.85 -4.10 1.72
CA GLY A 145 23.64 -3.58 2.83
C GLY A 145 22.99 -3.85 4.20
N PHE A 146 21.65 -3.83 4.28
CA PHE A 146 20.91 -4.32 5.43
C PHE A 146 20.31 -5.70 5.12
N ASN A 147 20.53 -6.66 6.01
CA ASN A 147 20.20 -8.07 5.85
C ASN A 147 20.09 -8.77 7.22
N GLU A 148 20.19 -10.10 7.26
CA GLU A 148 20.13 -10.86 8.52
C GLU A 148 21.29 -10.57 9.48
N GLU A 149 22.48 -10.28 8.98
CA GLU A 149 23.68 -10.02 9.77
C GLU A 149 23.80 -8.54 10.14
N ASN A 150 23.36 -7.64 9.27
CA ASN A 150 23.40 -6.21 9.45
C ASN A 150 21.97 -5.64 9.51
N LYS A 151 21.42 -5.46 10.71
CA LYS A 151 20.03 -5.04 10.92
C LYS A 151 19.85 -3.53 10.80
N LEU A 152 18.64 -3.14 10.38
CA LEU A 152 18.20 -1.75 10.34
C LEU A 152 18.31 -1.11 11.74
N PRO A 153 18.99 0.06 11.87
CA PRO A 153 19.20 0.72 13.16
C PRO A 153 18.02 1.64 13.55
N TYR A 154 16.78 1.24 13.28
CA TYR A 154 15.57 2.03 13.50
C TYR A 154 14.65 1.39 14.54
N ASP A 155 13.91 2.23 15.26
CA ASP A 155 12.93 1.78 16.25
C ASP A 155 11.60 1.39 15.58
N VAL A 156 11.31 1.98 14.40
CA VAL A 156 10.18 1.60 13.55
C VAL A 156 10.49 1.76 12.06
N VAL A 157 9.94 0.87 11.26
CA VAL A 157 9.88 0.97 9.81
C VAL A 157 8.43 1.14 9.39
N ILE A 158 8.17 2.15 8.56
CA ILE A 158 6.86 2.46 8.00
C ILE A 158 6.94 2.21 6.49
N VAL A 159 6.06 1.38 5.97
CA VAL A 159 5.99 1.08 4.53
C VAL A 159 4.64 1.52 4.00
N ASP A 160 4.64 2.55 3.16
CA ASP A 160 3.45 3.01 2.46
C ASP A 160 3.29 2.29 1.10
N GLU A 161 2.08 2.29 0.54
CA GLU A 161 1.70 1.57 -0.68
C GLU A 161 2.09 0.08 -0.65
N PHE A 162 1.92 -0.55 0.51
CA PHE A 162 2.37 -1.94 0.76
C PHE A 162 1.66 -2.97 -0.13
N SER A 163 0.49 -2.68 -0.69
CA SER A 163 -0.21 -3.52 -1.67
C SER A 163 0.65 -3.86 -2.90
N MET A 164 1.63 -3.02 -3.23
CA MET A 164 2.54 -3.22 -4.37
C MET A 164 3.81 -4.02 -4.02
N VAL A 165 3.98 -4.44 -2.77
CA VAL A 165 5.18 -5.17 -2.30
C VAL A 165 4.97 -6.66 -2.48
N ASP A 166 5.86 -7.30 -3.25
CA ASP A 166 5.86 -8.75 -3.44
C ASP A 166 6.54 -9.52 -2.29
N ILE A 167 6.41 -10.86 -2.29
CA ILE A 167 6.97 -11.70 -1.24
C ILE A 167 8.50 -11.61 -1.14
N PHE A 168 9.20 -11.48 -2.26
CA PHE A 168 10.67 -11.46 -2.26
C PHE A 168 11.20 -10.16 -1.67
N LEU A 169 10.60 -9.02 -2.05
CA LEU A 169 10.97 -7.73 -1.48
C LEU A 169 10.58 -7.63 0.00
N PHE A 170 9.43 -8.18 0.38
CA PHE A 170 9.00 -8.21 1.78
C PHE A 170 9.92 -9.12 2.62
N ARG A 171 10.32 -10.26 2.10
CA ARG A 171 11.33 -11.10 2.75
C ARG A 171 12.63 -10.33 3.03
N LYS A 172 13.16 -9.58 2.05
CA LYS A 172 14.36 -8.76 2.25
C LYS A 172 14.19 -7.71 3.35
N LEU A 173 13.02 -7.09 3.43
CA LEU A 173 12.71 -6.17 4.51
C LEU A 173 12.71 -6.87 5.88
N LEU A 174 12.10 -8.05 5.98
CA LEU A 174 12.07 -8.84 7.22
C LEU A 174 13.45 -9.39 7.60
N GLU A 175 14.27 -9.78 6.62
CA GLU A 175 15.69 -10.16 6.83
C GLU A 175 16.47 -8.99 7.46
N ALA A 176 16.24 -7.77 7.01
CA ALA A 176 16.91 -6.56 7.52
C ALA A 176 16.34 -6.05 8.86
N LYS A 177 15.06 -6.35 9.15
CA LYS A 177 14.39 -5.90 10.38
C LYS A 177 14.88 -6.65 11.60
N ASN A 178 15.15 -5.91 12.69
CA ASN A 178 15.35 -6.53 13.99
C ASN A 178 13.99 -6.79 14.66
N ASN A 179 13.59 -8.06 14.78
CA ASN A 179 12.26 -8.40 15.32
C ASN A 179 12.04 -7.92 16.75
N GLU A 180 13.06 -7.93 17.59
CA GLU A 180 12.95 -7.54 19.00
C GLU A 180 12.90 -6.03 19.21
N LYS A 181 13.52 -5.24 18.35
CA LYS A 181 13.76 -3.81 18.55
C LYS A 181 12.99 -2.91 17.61
N THR A 182 12.66 -3.40 16.40
CA THR A 182 12.09 -2.59 15.34
C THR A 182 10.62 -2.94 15.12
N LYS A 183 9.74 -1.99 15.31
CA LYS A 183 8.32 -2.12 14.99
C LYS A 183 8.07 -1.95 13.48
N LEU A 184 6.92 -2.43 13.00
CA LEU A 184 6.56 -2.40 11.58
C LEU A 184 5.13 -1.89 11.39
N LEU A 185 4.99 -0.79 10.67
CA LEU A 185 3.70 -0.27 10.21
C LEU A 185 3.61 -0.47 8.69
N LEU A 186 2.65 -1.28 8.27
CA LEU A 186 2.37 -1.56 6.85
C LEU A 186 1.09 -0.84 6.45
N ILE A 187 1.19 0.04 5.45
CA ILE A 187 0.10 0.90 5.02
C ILE A 187 -0.27 0.56 3.58
N GLY A 188 -1.55 0.30 3.32
CA GLY A 188 -1.96 -0.06 1.97
C GLY A 188 -3.46 0.10 1.72
N ASP A 189 -3.85 -0.30 0.54
CA ASP A 189 -5.24 -0.37 0.09
C ASP A 189 -5.48 -1.76 -0.51
N ASP A 190 -6.32 -2.54 0.13
CA ASP A 190 -6.61 -3.95 -0.22
C ASP A 190 -7.36 -4.12 -1.54
N ALA A 191 -7.94 -3.04 -2.09
CA ALA A 191 -8.60 -3.05 -3.38
C ALA A 191 -7.77 -2.43 -4.52
N GLN A 192 -6.55 -1.96 -4.23
CA GLN A 192 -5.62 -1.57 -5.28
C GLN A 192 -5.03 -2.78 -5.99
N ILE A 193 -4.46 -2.53 -7.17
CA ILE A 193 -3.77 -3.56 -7.95
C ILE A 193 -2.64 -4.15 -7.09
N PRO A 194 -2.59 -5.49 -6.93
CA PRO A 194 -1.55 -6.14 -6.16
C PRO A 194 -0.18 -6.01 -6.84
N SER A 195 0.87 -6.48 -6.18
CA SER A 195 2.22 -6.51 -6.71
C SER A 195 2.31 -7.23 -8.06
N VAL A 196 3.20 -6.78 -8.94
CA VAL A 196 3.50 -7.48 -10.20
C VAL A 196 4.28 -8.76 -9.94
N GLY A 197 5.08 -8.80 -8.87
CA GLY A 197 5.81 -9.97 -8.41
C GLY A 197 4.89 -10.99 -7.72
N ALA A 198 5.45 -12.12 -7.33
CA ALA A 198 4.71 -13.21 -6.71
C ALA A 198 4.12 -12.83 -5.34
N GLY A 199 2.94 -13.37 -5.04
CA GLY A 199 2.23 -13.23 -3.77
C GLY A 199 1.35 -11.99 -3.67
N ASN A 200 0.37 -12.04 -2.77
CA ASN A 200 -0.48 -10.90 -2.41
C ASN A 200 -0.38 -10.67 -0.91
N VAL A 201 0.80 -10.20 -0.50
CA VAL A 201 1.22 -10.16 0.91
C VAL A 201 0.22 -9.39 1.78
N LEU A 202 -0.19 -8.19 1.36
CA LEU A 202 -1.16 -7.40 2.14
C LEU A 202 -2.48 -8.15 2.36
N TYR A 203 -3.01 -8.77 1.30
CA TYR A 203 -4.27 -9.51 1.38
C TYR A 203 -4.18 -10.72 2.30
N ASP A 204 -3.05 -11.45 2.25
CA ASP A 204 -2.84 -12.62 3.08
C ASP A 204 -2.62 -12.23 4.55
N LEU A 205 -1.90 -11.14 4.83
CA LEU A 205 -1.77 -10.60 6.19
C LEU A 205 -3.11 -10.13 6.77
N LEU A 206 -4.00 -9.54 5.94
CA LEU A 206 -5.33 -9.10 6.36
C LEU A 206 -6.26 -10.24 6.78
N LYS A 207 -6.01 -11.47 6.30
CA LYS A 207 -6.74 -12.67 6.74
C LYS A 207 -6.28 -13.20 8.10
N CYS A 208 -5.15 -12.72 8.58
CA CYS A 208 -4.57 -13.12 9.85
C CYS A 208 -5.17 -12.28 10.97
N GLU A 209 -6.14 -12.84 11.70
CA GLU A 209 -6.88 -12.14 12.77
C GLU A 209 -5.98 -11.69 13.91
N ASP A 210 -4.82 -12.33 14.09
CA ASP A 210 -3.86 -11.98 15.14
C ASP A 210 -3.09 -10.67 14.86
N ILE A 211 -3.13 -10.15 13.63
CA ILE A 211 -2.42 -8.92 13.27
C ILE A 211 -3.30 -7.70 13.55
N PRO A 212 -2.91 -6.81 14.48
CA PRO A 212 -3.64 -5.58 14.75
C PRO A 212 -3.82 -4.77 13.47
N THR A 213 -5.08 -4.62 13.05
CA THR A 213 -5.44 -3.96 11.79
C THR A 213 -6.37 -2.78 12.04
N ILE A 214 -6.04 -1.65 11.44
CA ILE A 214 -6.85 -0.43 11.47
C ILE A 214 -7.42 -0.22 10.07
N THR A 215 -8.75 -0.21 9.98
CA THR A 215 -9.43 0.07 8.72
C THR A 215 -10.00 1.47 8.72
N LEU A 216 -9.61 2.27 7.73
CA LEU A 216 -10.14 3.61 7.49
C LEU A 216 -11.19 3.53 6.37
N ASP A 217 -12.45 3.51 6.75
CA ASP A 217 -13.62 3.33 5.87
C ASP A 217 -14.21 4.64 5.35
N LYS A 218 -13.90 5.78 6.01
CA LYS A 218 -14.42 7.08 5.62
C LYS A 218 -13.54 7.74 4.57
N VAL A 219 -14.13 8.08 3.43
CA VAL A 219 -13.43 8.80 2.34
C VAL A 219 -13.67 10.31 2.50
N PHE A 220 -12.59 11.08 2.59
CA PHE A 220 -12.62 12.54 2.76
C PHE A 220 -12.23 13.29 1.49
N ARG A 221 -11.46 12.70 0.59
CA ARG A 221 -10.88 13.36 -0.59
C ARG A 221 -11.91 13.68 -1.67
N TYR A 222 -12.90 12.83 -1.84
CA TYR A 222 -13.95 13.03 -2.83
C TYR A 222 -15.24 13.34 -2.08
N GLY A 223 -15.80 14.54 -2.21
CA GLY A 223 -17.15 14.85 -1.70
C GLY A 223 -18.18 13.82 -2.19
N LYS A 224 -19.48 14.07 -1.97
CA LYS A 224 -20.56 13.23 -2.52
C LYS A 224 -20.72 13.46 -4.04
N GLY A 225 -19.64 13.23 -4.83
CA GLY A 225 -19.62 13.46 -6.27
C GLY A 225 -19.69 12.18 -7.09
N GLY A 226 -19.85 12.31 -8.39
CA GLY A 226 -19.91 11.19 -9.33
C GLY A 226 -18.67 10.31 -9.32
N LEU A 227 -17.47 10.91 -9.21
CA LEU A 227 -16.21 10.19 -9.13
C LEU A 227 -16.15 9.29 -7.89
N SER A 228 -16.55 9.79 -6.72
CA SER A 228 -16.53 9.01 -5.48
C SER A 228 -17.53 7.85 -5.51
N THR A 229 -18.71 8.09 -6.08
CA THR A 229 -19.74 7.06 -6.25
C THR A 229 -19.23 5.95 -7.15
N VAL A 230 -18.76 6.28 -8.36
CA VAL A 230 -18.26 5.29 -9.33
C VAL A 230 -17.04 4.54 -8.80
N ALA A 231 -16.13 5.22 -8.11
CA ALA A 231 -14.98 4.57 -7.48
C ALA A 231 -15.42 3.56 -6.41
N THR A 232 -16.40 3.90 -5.59
CA THR A 232 -16.98 3.01 -4.58
C THR A 232 -17.69 1.82 -5.23
N ASP A 233 -18.53 2.06 -6.22
CA ASP A 233 -19.27 1.01 -6.94
C ASP A 233 -18.32 0.04 -7.62
N THR A 234 -17.28 0.55 -8.29
CA THR A 234 -16.24 -0.28 -8.91
C THR A 234 -15.54 -1.16 -7.88
N ARG A 235 -15.21 -0.62 -6.70
CA ARG A 235 -14.55 -1.35 -5.62
C ARG A 235 -15.43 -2.46 -5.04
N THR A 236 -16.72 -2.19 -4.85
CA THR A 236 -17.69 -3.15 -4.28
C THR A 236 -18.22 -4.14 -5.32
N GLY A 237 -17.81 -4.01 -6.59
CA GLY A 237 -18.34 -4.80 -7.70
C GLY A 237 -19.79 -4.44 -8.06
N THR A 238 -20.27 -3.29 -7.60
CA THR A 238 -21.60 -2.78 -7.95
C THR A 238 -21.58 -2.24 -9.37
N GLU A 239 -22.56 -2.62 -10.17
CA GLU A 239 -22.68 -2.13 -11.54
C GLU A 239 -23.20 -0.70 -11.54
N TYR A 240 -22.42 0.25 -12.03
CA TYR A 240 -22.79 1.67 -12.09
C TYR A 240 -23.18 2.14 -13.49
N LEU A 241 -22.84 1.37 -14.54
CA LEU A 241 -23.20 1.70 -15.92
C LEU A 241 -24.60 1.21 -16.26
N ASP A 242 -25.41 2.10 -16.81
CA ASP A 242 -26.67 1.72 -17.42
C ASP A 242 -26.40 1.12 -18.81
N LYS A 243 -26.48 -0.20 -18.92
CA LYS A 243 -26.21 -0.96 -20.14
C LYS A 243 -27.22 -0.70 -21.27
N THR A 244 -28.36 -0.08 -20.95
CA THR A 244 -29.36 0.28 -21.94
C THR A 244 -29.00 1.56 -22.71
N LYS A 245 -28.11 2.37 -22.13
CA LYS A 245 -27.62 3.62 -22.73
C LYS A 245 -26.42 3.38 -23.63
N THR A 246 -26.55 3.76 -24.89
CA THR A 246 -25.49 3.65 -25.89
C THR A 246 -24.58 4.88 -25.99
N GLY A 247 -24.93 5.95 -25.28
CA GLY A 247 -24.22 7.22 -25.31
C GLY A 247 -23.40 7.50 -24.04
N MET A 248 -22.92 8.73 -23.97
CA MET A 248 -22.19 9.25 -22.81
C MET A 248 -23.08 9.19 -21.56
N GLN A 249 -22.51 8.77 -20.45
CA GLN A 249 -23.16 8.76 -19.15
C GLN A 249 -22.37 9.65 -18.17
N VAL A 250 -23.09 10.55 -17.49
CA VAL A 250 -22.53 11.51 -16.54
C VAL A 250 -23.00 11.14 -15.15
N PHE A 251 -22.09 11.13 -14.19
CA PHE A 251 -22.35 10.71 -12.82
C PHE A 251 -22.07 11.86 -11.83
N GLY A 252 -22.94 11.91 -10.80
CA GLY A 252 -22.92 12.93 -9.76
C GLY A 252 -23.56 14.26 -10.20
N GLU A 253 -24.08 15.00 -9.23
CA GLU A 253 -24.59 16.35 -9.46
C GLU A 253 -23.47 17.31 -9.89
N ASP A 254 -22.25 17.04 -9.44
CA ASP A 254 -21.01 17.74 -9.78
C ASP A 254 -20.44 17.38 -11.15
N GLN A 255 -21.02 16.36 -11.83
CA GLN A 255 -20.56 15.85 -13.12
C GLN A 255 -19.08 15.45 -13.14
N SER A 256 -18.54 15.02 -11.99
CA SER A 256 -17.11 14.75 -11.80
C SER A 256 -16.62 13.45 -12.45
N TYR A 257 -17.55 12.59 -12.91
CA TYR A 257 -17.19 11.40 -13.68
C TYR A 257 -18.05 11.28 -14.93
N ILE A 258 -17.37 11.09 -16.08
CA ILE A 258 -18.02 10.93 -17.38
C ILE A 258 -17.53 9.64 -18.01
N PHE A 259 -18.44 8.72 -18.28
CA PHE A 259 -18.18 7.52 -19.07
C PHE A 259 -18.55 7.76 -20.52
N MET A 260 -17.63 7.47 -21.44
CA MET A 260 -17.86 7.63 -22.88
C MET A 260 -17.53 6.31 -23.59
N PRO A 261 -18.53 5.62 -24.13
CA PRO A 261 -18.31 4.40 -24.89
C PRO A 261 -17.67 4.75 -26.26
N ILE A 262 -16.40 4.44 -26.42
CA ILE A 262 -15.63 4.72 -27.63
C ILE A 262 -15.07 3.40 -28.15
N LEU A 263 -15.22 3.16 -29.47
CA LEU A 263 -14.61 2.02 -30.13
C LEU A 263 -13.08 2.15 -30.10
N GLN A 264 -12.39 1.04 -29.94
CA GLN A 264 -10.93 1.00 -29.72
C GLN A 264 -10.15 1.68 -30.87
N ASP A 265 -10.59 1.51 -32.11
CA ASP A 265 -10.00 2.14 -33.31
C ASP A 265 -10.14 3.67 -33.35
N LYS A 266 -11.11 4.23 -32.61
CA LYS A 266 -11.37 5.68 -32.49
C LYS A 266 -10.78 6.31 -31.24
N LEU A 267 -10.30 5.51 -30.27
CA LEU A 267 -9.88 5.97 -28.97
C LEU A 267 -8.80 7.07 -29.05
N VAL A 268 -7.76 6.85 -29.84
CA VAL A 268 -6.64 7.79 -30.00
C VAL A 268 -7.15 9.15 -30.55
N GLY A 269 -7.97 9.11 -31.60
CA GLY A 269 -8.52 10.33 -32.20
C GLY A 269 -9.38 11.15 -31.22
N TYR A 270 -10.20 10.47 -30.42
CA TYR A 270 -11.00 11.14 -29.38
C TYR A 270 -10.13 11.71 -28.28
N THR A 271 -9.12 10.97 -27.81
CA THR A 271 -8.18 11.43 -26.77
C THR A 271 -7.46 12.69 -27.22
N VAL A 272 -6.88 12.70 -28.41
CA VAL A 272 -6.20 13.89 -28.98
C VAL A 272 -7.16 15.09 -29.06
N LYS A 273 -8.38 14.87 -29.56
CA LYS A 273 -9.37 15.95 -29.67
C LYS A 273 -9.80 16.49 -28.31
N LEU A 274 -9.91 15.63 -27.29
CA LEU A 274 -10.23 16.04 -25.92
C LEU A 274 -9.14 16.99 -25.38
N TYR A 275 -7.88 16.58 -25.46
CA TYR A 275 -6.76 17.41 -25.00
C TYR A 275 -6.63 18.71 -25.79
N GLN A 276 -6.79 18.70 -27.09
CA GLN A 276 -6.83 19.94 -27.90
C GLN A 276 -7.94 20.89 -27.43
N THR A 277 -9.10 20.33 -27.07
CA THR A 277 -10.21 21.12 -26.54
C THR A 277 -9.89 21.73 -25.16
N LEU A 278 -9.23 20.98 -24.27
CA LEU A 278 -8.79 21.48 -22.96
C LEU A 278 -7.77 22.62 -23.13
N LEU A 279 -6.75 22.43 -23.97
CA LEU A 279 -5.76 23.46 -24.28
C LEU A 279 -6.36 24.72 -24.90
N SER A 280 -7.34 24.55 -25.82
CA SER A 280 -8.04 25.70 -26.41
C SER A 280 -8.91 26.50 -25.43
N LYS A 281 -9.30 25.87 -24.31
CA LYS A 281 -10.01 26.50 -23.20
C LYS A 281 -9.09 27.16 -22.17
N GLY A 282 -7.76 27.18 -22.42
CA GLY A 282 -6.78 27.82 -21.58
C GLY A 282 -6.21 26.98 -20.46
N TYR A 283 -6.46 25.66 -20.44
CA TYR A 283 -5.76 24.77 -19.51
C TYR A 283 -4.29 24.68 -19.91
N SER A 284 -3.36 24.67 -18.94
CA SER A 284 -1.95 24.41 -19.23
C SER A 284 -1.74 22.94 -19.65
N VAL A 285 -0.59 22.66 -20.26
CA VAL A 285 -0.24 21.26 -20.63
C VAL A 285 -0.20 20.40 -19.38
N GLU A 286 0.40 20.89 -18.30
CA GLU A 286 0.50 20.20 -17.01
C GLU A 286 -0.90 19.90 -16.46
N ALA A 287 -1.80 20.88 -16.43
CA ALA A 287 -3.16 20.70 -15.94
C ALA A 287 -3.98 19.76 -16.83
N ALA A 288 -3.83 19.86 -18.18
CA ALA A 288 -4.57 19.00 -19.12
C ALA A 288 -4.11 17.53 -19.06
N PHE A 289 -2.81 17.29 -18.80
CA PHE A 289 -2.24 15.95 -18.72
C PHE A 289 -2.02 15.46 -17.28
N ASN A 290 -2.41 16.25 -16.28
CA ASN A 290 -2.18 15.94 -14.87
C ASN A 290 -0.70 15.60 -14.58
N ILE A 291 0.20 16.43 -15.15
CA ILE A 291 1.65 16.31 -14.95
C ILE A 291 2.02 17.23 -13.78
N GLU A 292 2.57 16.64 -12.73
CA GLU A 292 3.14 17.36 -11.57
C GLU A 292 4.62 17.65 -11.75
#